data_5c0ba9f6907faa58903e86685efacd4b
#
_entry.id   5c0ba9f6907faa58903e86685efacd4b
#
_cell.length_a   1.000
_cell.length_b   1.000
_cell.length_c   1.000
_cell.angle_alpha   90.00
_cell.angle_beta   90.00
_cell.angle_gamma   90.00
#
_symmetry.space_group_name_H-M   'P 1'
#
loop_
_entity.id
_entity.type
_entity.pdbx_description
1 polymer ?
#
loop_
_entity_poly.entity_id
_entity_poly.type
_entity_poly.pdbx_seq_one_letter_code
_entity_poly.pdbx_strand_id
1 'polypeptide(L)'
;MIESRVRKYGSPPYRAAVLHGGPGAPGYMAPVARELSQKIGVLEPLQTRDSVDGQIEELKSQLVEHSDKPVTLIGSSWGAVLALFLASRYPQLNDKLILIGSAVFDAESSARIERIRTERLNEKERKRLHEIESQLLTAAPDEKVVLFEELGDLFTKTDKYDPIDADDETIEVQHEIFNKVWPEFVKLRDRPGYLKKEFSRINIPVTVIHGDYDPHPLEGIKPFLEACISDTNFYLLPGCGHYPWLERHARERFFEILFSEI
;
A
#
# COMPACT_ATOMS: atom_id res chain seq x y z
N MET A 1 14.90 -3.53 23.66
CA MET A 1 14.52 -4.24 22.43
C MET A 1 13.17 -3.67 22.01
N ILE A 2 13.02 -3.12 20.82
CA ILE A 2 11.72 -2.69 20.30
C ILE A 2 10.99 -3.99 19.99
N GLU A 3 9.89 -4.23 20.67
CA GLU A 3 9.03 -5.39 20.43
C GLU A 3 8.59 -5.39 18.97
N SER A 4 8.86 -6.48 18.25
CA SER A 4 8.50 -6.62 16.85
C SER A 4 6.98 -6.56 16.73
N ARG A 5 6.44 -5.48 16.15
CA ARG A 5 5.01 -5.30 15.99
C ARG A 5 4.52 -6.11 14.79
N VAL A 6 4.20 -7.40 15.01
CA VAL A 6 3.61 -8.27 13.99
C VAL A 6 2.34 -8.90 14.53
N ARG A 7 1.21 -8.67 13.86
CA ARG A 7 -0.01 -9.43 14.11
C ARG A 7 0.06 -10.76 13.37
N LYS A 8 -0.53 -11.79 13.95
CA LYS A 8 -0.54 -13.15 13.44
C LYS A 8 -1.99 -13.62 13.28
N TYR A 9 -2.33 -14.15 12.11
CA TYR A 9 -3.64 -14.67 11.79
C TYR A 9 -3.53 -16.11 11.36
N GLY A 10 -4.44 -16.97 11.83
CA GLY A 10 -4.36 -18.42 11.61
C GLY A 10 -3.22 -19.07 12.40
N SER A 11 -2.69 -20.16 11.88
CA SER A 11 -1.66 -20.98 12.54
C SER A 11 -0.43 -21.14 11.64
N PRO A 12 0.78 -21.32 12.22
CA PRO A 12 1.97 -21.59 11.42
C PRO A 12 1.81 -22.92 10.62
N PRO A 13 2.52 -23.10 9.50
CA PRO A 13 3.52 -22.16 8.97
C PRO A 13 2.88 -20.91 8.36
N TYR A 14 3.49 -19.74 8.61
CA TYR A 14 3.07 -18.50 7.99
C TYR A 14 3.56 -18.45 6.56
N ARG A 15 2.63 -18.36 5.60
CA ARG A 15 2.92 -18.43 4.18
C ARG A 15 2.76 -17.10 3.45
N ALA A 16 2.06 -16.15 4.04
CA ALA A 16 1.86 -14.82 3.49
C ALA A 16 2.15 -13.74 4.54
N ALA A 17 2.53 -12.57 4.07
CA ALA A 17 2.60 -11.36 4.88
C ALA A 17 1.87 -10.23 4.16
N VAL A 18 0.90 -9.59 4.84
CA VAL A 18 0.16 -8.43 4.33
C VAL A 18 0.82 -7.15 4.81
N LEU A 19 1.10 -6.22 3.88
CA LEU A 19 1.81 -4.98 4.15
C LEU A 19 0.88 -3.78 3.93
N HIS A 20 0.75 -2.96 4.96
CA HIS A 20 -0.11 -1.78 4.92
C HIS A 20 0.49 -0.63 4.09
N GLY A 21 -0.38 0.28 3.67
CA GLY A 21 -0.01 1.50 2.96
C GLY A 21 0.24 2.69 3.87
N GLY A 22 0.06 3.85 3.30
CA GLY A 22 0.23 5.10 3.96
C GLY A 22 1.45 5.88 3.46
N PRO A 23 2.75 5.63 3.76
CA PRO A 23 3.31 4.88 4.87
C PRO A 23 2.84 5.42 6.23
N GLY A 24 2.50 4.52 7.15
CA GLY A 24 2.04 4.94 8.48
C GLY A 24 0.53 4.75 8.73
N ALA A 25 -0.11 3.79 8.03
CA ALA A 25 -1.48 3.36 8.29
C ALA A 25 -1.52 1.87 8.72
N PRO A 26 -0.87 1.48 9.83
CA PRO A 26 -0.83 0.10 10.27
C PRO A 26 -2.23 -0.41 10.65
N GLY A 27 -2.53 -1.64 10.24
CA GLY A 27 -3.74 -2.35 10.64
C GLY A 27 -4.85 -2.40 9.59
N TYR A 28 -4.87 -1.50 8.61
CA TYR A 28 -5.97 -1.49 7.64
C TYR A 28 -5.99 -2.71 6.69
N MET A 29 -4.93 -3.51 6.66
CA MET A 29 -4.87 -4.78 5.94
C MET A 29 -5.41 -5.97 6.74
N ALA A 30 -5.83 -5.77 7.99
CA ALA A 30 -6.39 -6.82 8.84
C ALA A 30 -7.58 -7.59 8.21
N PRO A 31 -8.52 -6.97 7.49
CA PRO A 31 -9.58 -7.70 6.80
C PRO A 31 -9.04 -8.70 5.77
N VAL A 32 -8.00 -8.34 5.02
CA VAL A 32 -7.34 -9.21 4.04
C VAL A 32 -6.62 -10.36 4.76
N ALA A 33 -5.89 -10.05 5.83
CA ALA A 33 -5.20 -11.07 6.64
C ALA A 33 -6.18 -12.10 7.24
N ARG A 34 -7.31 -11.65 7.77
CA ARG A 34 -8.33 -12.57 8.32
C ARG A 34 -8.95 -13.46 7.27
N GLU A 35 -9.28 -12.93 6.11
CA GLU A 35 -9.86 -13.73 5.03
C GLU A 35 -8.89 -14.81 4.58
N LEU A 36 -7.63 -14.45 4.35
CA LEU A 36 -6.57 -15.41 3.99
C LEU A 36 -6.30 -16.44 5.08
N SER A 37 -6.41 -16.04 6.34
CA SER A 37 -6.13 -16.92 7.49
C SER A 37 -7.10 -18.08 7.65
N GLN A 38 -8.20 -18.09 6.90
CA GLN A 38 -9.10 -19.24 6.80
C GLN A 38 -8.43 -20.45 6.11
N LYS A 39 -7.36 -20.21 5.32
CA LYS A 39 -6.66 -21.26 4.56
C LYS A 39 -5.17 -21.39 4.92
N ILE A 40 -4.50 -20.31 5.27
CA ILE A 40 -3.06 -20.27 5.53
C ILE A 40 -2.73 -19.40 6.75
N GLY A 41 -1.55 -19.60 7.33
CA GLY A 41 -1.02 -18.65 8.32
C GLY A 41 -0.56 -17.36 7.65
N VAL A 42 -0.96 -16.20 8.21
CA VAL A 42 -0.66 -14.86 7.68
C VAL A 42 -0.02 -13.99 8.74
N LEU A 43 1.01 -13.26 8.36
CA LEU A 43 1.63 -12.18 9.15
C LEU A 43 1.08 -10.84 8.70
N GLU A 44 0.92 -9.91 9.62
CA GLU A 44 0.71 -8.49 9.34
C GLU A 44 1.82 -7.70 10.06
N PRO A 45 2.98 -7.51 9.39
CA PRO A 45 4.03 -6.64 9.90
C PRO A 45 3.56 -5.19 9.95
N LEU A 46 3.73 -4.54 11.09
CA LEU A 46 3.36 -3.14 11.31
C LEU A 46 4.64 -2.31 11.32
N GLN A 47 4.84 -1.47 10.29
CA GLN A 47 6.02 -0.65 10.15
C GLN A 47 5.99 0.53 11.14
N THR A 48 7.14 0.81 11.75
CA THR A 48 7.31 1.90 12.74
C THR A 48 8.48 2.82 12.41
N ARG A 49 9.32 2.44 11.44
CA ARG A 49 10.49 3.23 11.08
C ARG A 49 10.12 4.41 10.19
N ASP A 50 10.86 5.49 10.35
CA ASP A 50 10.61 6.79 9.71
C ASP A 50 11.52 7.09 8.51
N SER A 51 12.04 6.04 7.87
CA SER A 51 12.81 6.11 6.60
C SER A 51 12.52 4.90 5.72
N VAL A 52 12.71 5.02 4.42
CA VAL A 52 12.51 3.92 3.46
C VAL A 52 13.40 2.73 3.81
N ASP A 53 14.70 2.97 3.99
CA ASP A 53 15.65 1.91 4.35
C ASP A 53 15.34 1.31 5.73
N GLY A 54 14.92 2.14 6.68
CA GLY A 54 14.50 1.69 8.00
C GLY A 54 13.32 0.73 7.96
N GLN A 55 12.29 1.02 7.15
CA GLN A 55 11.12 0.15 6.99
C GLN A 55 11.48 -1.18 6.28
N ILE A 56 12.39 -1.14 5.31
CA ILE A 56 12.87 -2.36 4.64
C ILE A 56 13.60 -3.28 5.63
N GLU A 57 14.52 -2.74 6.45
CA GLU A 57 15.26 -3.52 7.43
C GLU A 57 14.36 -4.02 8.58
N GLU A 58 13.36 -3.23 8.98
CA GLU A 58 12.36 -3.64 9.96
C GLU A 58 11.53 -4.82 9.43
N LEU A 59 10.99 -4.71 8.20
CA LEU A 59 10.23 -5.79 7.57
C LEU A 59 11.06 -7.06 7.41
N LYS A 60 12.32 -6.94 6.95
CA LYS A 60 13.25 -8.08 6.89
C LYS A 60 13.38 -8.76 8.24
N SER A 61 13.61 -7.99 9.30
CA SER A 61 13.79 -8.53 10.65
C SER A 61 12.53 -9.24 11.14
N GLN A 62 11.36 -8.66 10.89
CA GLN A 62 10.06 -9.23 11.24
C GLN A 62 9.80 -10.56 10.52
N LEU A 63 10.14 -10.65 9.22
CA LEU A 63 9.98 -11.90 8.47
C LEU A 63 10.94 -12.98 8.94
N VAL A 64 12.23 -12.64 9.17
CA VAL A 64 13.22 -13.59 9.68
C VAL A 64 12.84 -14.13 11.07
N GLU A 65 12.24 -13.30 11.93
CA GLU A 65 11.82 -13.71 13.26
C GLU A 65 10.59 -14.63 13.26
N HIS A 66 9.69 -14.45 12.27
CA HIS A 66 8.35 -15.07 12.32
C HIS A 66 8.07 -16.08 11.20
N SER A 67 8.97 -16.24 10.23
CA SER A 67 8.82 -17.22 9.16
C SER A 67 10.10 -17.99 8.91
N ASP A 68 9.99 -19.34 8.88
CA ASP A 68 11.11 -20.26 8.57
C ASP A 68 11.31 -20.44 7.05
N LYS A 69 10.42 -19.92 6.21
CA LYS A 69 10.40 -20.09 4.76
C LYS A 69 10.09 -18.76 4.07
N PRO A 70 10.44 -18.65 2.77
CA PRO A 70 9.95 -17.53 1.97
C PRO A 70 8.43 -17.42 2.02
N VAL A 71 7.92 -16.19 2.01
CA VAL A 71 6.50 -15.88 2.08
C VAL A 71 6.04 -15.14 0.82
N THR A 72 4.76 -15.29 0.47
CA THR A 72 4.12 -14.38 -0.48
C THR A 72 3.90 -13.03 0.21
N LEU A 73 4.48 -11.96 -0.36
CA LEU A 73 4.26 -10.59 0.13
C LEU A 73 3.06 -9.98 -0.59
N ILE A 74 2.08 -9.54 0.19
CA ILE A 74 0.85 -8.92 -0.30
C ILE A 74 0.82 -7.47 0.18
N GLY A 75 1.22 -6.55 -0.68
CA GLY A 75 1.35 -5.14 -0.32
C GLY A 75 0.26 -4.28 -0.94
N SER A 76 -0.31 -3.36 -0.16
CA SER A 76 -1.26 -2.36 -0.67
C SER A 76 -0.64 -0.97 -0.65
N SER A 77 -0.83 -0.21 -1.75
CA SER A 77 -0.34 1.17 -1.86
C SER A 77 1.18 1.27 -1.58
N TRP A 78 1.58 1.98 -0.51
CA TRP A 78 2.96 2.00 -0.04
C TRP A 78 3.49 0.59 0.29
N GLY A 79 2.67 -0.27 0.87
CA GLY A 79 3.04 -1.66 1.15
C GLY A 79 3.46 -2.44 -0.10
N ALA A 80 2.89 -2.11 -1.26
CA ALA A 80 3.30 -2.67 -2.56
C ALA A 80 4.73 -2.21 -2.94
N VAL A 81 5.05 -0.94 -2.73
CA VAL A 81 6.39 -0.39 -2.95
C VAL A 81 7.40 -1.00 -1.98
N LEU A 82 7.03 -1.14 -0.71
CA LEU A 82 7.87 -1.77 0.32
C LEU A 82 8.17 -3.25 -0.02
N ALA A 83 7.16 -3.98 -0.52
CA ALA A 83 7.33 -5.35 -1.00
C ALA A 83 8.34 -5.45 -2.16
N LEU A 84 8.26 -4.52 -3.13
CA LEU A 84 9.21 -4.45 -4.24
C LEU A 84 10.64 -4.18 -3.75
N PHE A 85 10.84 -3.26 -2.83
CA PHE A 85 12.16 -3.00 -2.24
C PHE A 85 12.71 -4.22 -1.49
N LEU A 86 11.88 -4.87 -0.67
CA LEU A 86 12.31 -6.05 0.06
C LEU A 86 12.70 -7.19 -0.90
N ALA A 87 11.87 -7.46 -1.91
CA ALA A 87 12.14 -8.53 -2.89
C ALA A 87 13.42 -8.27 -3.69
N SER A 88 13.68 -7.02 -4.04
CA SER A 88 14.90 -6.61 -4.72
C SER A 88 16.16 -6.82 -3.88
N ARG A 89 16.09 -6.56 -2.57
CA ARG A 89 17.25 -6.56 -1.67
C ARG A 89 17.43 -7.87 -0.93
N TYR A 90 16.34 -8.58 -0.64
CA TYR A 90 16.31 -9.82 0.14
C TYR A 90 15.48 -10.91 -0.55
N PRO A 91 15.86 -11.34 -1.78
CA PRO A 91 15.07 -12.26 -2.60
C PRO A 91 14.81 -13.63 -1.92
N GLN A 92 15.64 -14.00 -0.94
CA GLN A 92 15.47 -15.26 -0.20
C GLN A 92 14.31 -15.25 0.80
N LEU A 93 13.71 -14.08 1.10
CA LEU A 93 12.64 -13.96 2.10
C LEU A 93 11.24 -14.06 1.51
N ASN A 94 11.12 -14.01 0.18
CA ASN A 94 9.84 -14.04 -0.50
C ASN A 94 9.93 -14.85 -1.80
N ASP A 95 8.84 -15.49 -2.17
CA ASP A 95 8.73 -16.33 -3.36
C ASP A 95 7.73 -15.78 -4.38
N LYS A 96 6.90 -14.79 -3.98
CA LYS A 96 5.92 -14.13 -4.83
C LYS A 96 5.55 -12.76 -4.28
N LEU A 97 5.20 -11.83 -5.16
CA LEU A 97 4.60 -10.53 -4.80
C LEU A 97 3.17 -10.43 -5.33
N ILE A 98 2.28 -9.89 -4.48
CA ILE A 98 0.94 -9.46 -4.90
C ILE A 98 0.80 -7.98 -4.51
N LEU A 99 0.68 -7.12 -5.51
CA LEU A 99 0.65 -5.67 -5.37
C LEU A 99 -0.78 -5.18 -5.59
N ILE A 100 -1.37 -4.54 -4.59
CA ILE A 100 -2.75 -4.06 -4.61
C ILE A 100 -2.74 -2.53 -4.61
N GLY A 101 -3.35 -1.90 -5.63
CA GLY A 101 -3.43 -0.44 -5.70
C GLY A 101 -2.06 0.22 -5.48
N SER A 102 -1.02 -0.23 -6.19
CA SER A 102 0.36 0.25 -6.00
C SER A 102 0.46 1.76 -6.22
N ALA A 103 1.41 2.41 -5.53
CA ALA A 103 1.79 3.76 -5.87
C ALA A 103 2.36 3.84 -7.30
N VAL A 104 2.22 4.99 -7.94
CA VAL A 104 2.74 5.27 -9.27
C VAL A 104 4.26 5.54 -9.26
N PHE A 105 4.93 5.23 -10.37
CA PHE A 105 6.39 5.27 -10.49
C PHE A 105 6.92 6.47 -11.30
N ASP A 106 6.06 7.43 -11.61
CA ASP A 106 6.45 8.69 -12.29
C ASP A 106 5.73 9.91 -11.71
N ALA A 107 6.32 11.08 -11.91
CA ALA A 107 5.80 12.34 -11.36
C ALA A 107 4.51 12.83 -12.07
N GLU A 108 4.35 12.54 -13.35
CA GLU A 108 3.17 12.95 -14.13
C GLU A 108 1.93 12.22 -13.62
N SER A 109 2.01 10.89 -13.50
CA SER A 109 0.94 10.07 -12.92
C SER A 109 0.63 10.47 -11.48
N SER A 110 1.66 10.79 -10.70
CA SER A 110 1.48 11.29 -9.31
C SER A 110 0.67 12.60 -9.25
N ALA A 111 0.94 13.54 -10.13
CA ALA A 111 0.19 14.81 -10.19
C ALA A 111 -1.28 14.59 -10.65
N ARG A 112 -1.55 13.53 -11.42
CA ARG A 112 -2.92 13.17 -11.83
C ARG A 112 -3.77 12.68 -10.66
N ILE A 113 -3.19 12.02 -9.66
CA ILE A 113 -3.93 11.50 -8.50
C ILE A 113 -4.67 12.62 -7.79
N GLU A 114 -3.97 13.71 -7.45
CA GLU A 114 -4.54 14.85 -6.76
C GLU A 114 -5.69 15.49 -7.58
N ARG A 115 -5.49 15.65 -8.89
CA ARG A 115 -6.54 16.17 -9.79
C ARG A 115 -7.77 15.25 -9.81
N ILE A 116 -7.59 13.93 -9.94
CA ILE A 116 -8.67 12.96 -9.96
C ILE A 116 -9.46 13.01 -8.64
N ARG A 117 -8.76 13.05 -7.50
CA ARG A 117 -9.39 13.18 -6.18
C ARG A 117 -10.20 14.47 -6.07
N THR A 118 -9.63 15.60 -6.48
CA THR A 118 -10.30 16.91 -6.44
C THR A 118 -11.55 16.95 -7.34
N GLU A 119 -11.49 16.34 -8.53
CA GLU A 119 -12.63 16.25 -9.45
C GLU A 119 -13.81 15.44 -8.87
N ARG A 120 -13.51 14.42 -8.02
CA ARG A 120 -14.52 13.59 -7.35
C ARG A 120 -15.17 14.23 -6.13
N LEU A 121 -14.59 15.29 -5.59
CA LEU A 121 -15.17 16.04 -4.48
C LEU A 121 -16.30 16.93 -4.95
N ASN A 122 -17.35 17.07 -4.15
CA ASN A 122 -18.38 18.09 -4.36
C ASN A 122 -17.86 19.51 -4.02
N GLU A 123 -18.65 20.54 -4.31
CA GLU A 123 -18.24 21.93 -4.12
C GLU A 123 -17.87 22.28 -2.66
N LYS A 124 -18.66 21.77 -1.69
CA LYS A 124 -18.40 21.97 -0.25
C LYS A 124 -17.10 21.30 0.18
N GLU A 125 -16.85 20.08 -0.30
CA GLU A 125 -15.65 19.31 0.03
C GLU A 125 -14.40 19.92 -0.62
N ARG A 126 -14.49 20.40 -1.86
CA ARG A 126 -13.39 21.14 -2.51
C ARG A 126 -13.03 22.41 -1.74
N LYS A 127 -14.04 23.15 -1.28
CA LYS A 127 -13.79 24.32 -0.45
C LYS A 127 -13.09 23.92 0.84
N ARG A 128 -13.54 22.84 1.50
CA ARG A 128 -12.91 22.34 2.73
C ARG A 128 -11.48 21.89 2.50
N LEU A 129 -11.19 21.18 1.40
CA LEU A 129 -9.83 20.80 1.00
C LEU A 129 -8.90 22.02 0.94
N HIS A 130 -9.30 23.11 0.25
CA HIS A 130 -8.49 24.32 0.15
C HIS A 130 -8.28 25.01 1.52
N GLU A 131 -9.30 24.96 2.40
CA GLU A 131 -9.17 25.47 3.77
C GLU A 131 -8.14 24.65 4.57
N ILE A 132 -8.18 23.32 4.49
CA ILE A 132 -7.22 22.41 5.15
C ILE A 132 -5.81 22.68 4.63
N GLU A 133 -5.60 22.72 3.33
CA GLU A 133 -4.29 22.99 2.71
C GLU A 133 -3.71 24.33 3.19
N SER A 134 -4.55 25.37 3.24
CA SER A 134 -4.15 26.70 3.73
C SER A 134 -3.78 26.68 5.22
N GLN A 135 -4.57 25.98 6.05
CA GLN A 135 -4.33 25.88 7.49
C GLN A 135 -3.08 25.05 7.81
N LEU A 136 -2.80 24.00 7.08
CA LEU A 136 -1.60 23.16 7.26
C LEU A 136 -0.29 23.94 7.13
N LEU A 137 -0.28 25.06 6.42
CA LEU A 137 0.91 25.91 6.27
C LEU A 137 1.32 26.59 7.58
N THR A 138 0.35 26.90 8.45
CA THR A 138 0.56 27.74 9.65
C THR A 138 0.13 27.09 10.96
N ALA A 139 -0.59 25.96 10.92
CA ALA A 139 -1.12 25.28 12.10
C ALA A 139 -0.03 24.78 13.05
N ALA A 140 -0.34 24.75 14.33
CA ALA A 140 0.49 24.12 15.35
C ALA A 140 0.55 22.57 15.16
N PRO A 141 1.54 21.87 15.74
CA PRO A 141 1.71 20.43 15.51
C PRO A 141 0.48 19.58 15.86
N ASP A 142 -0.20 19.87 16.95
CA ASP A 142 -1.41 19.17 17.41
C ASP A 142 -2.62 19.47 16.49
N GLU A 143 -2.75 20.71 16.01
CA GLU A 143 -3.79 21.06 15.03
C GLU A 143 -3.54 20.37 13.68
N LYS A 144 -2.28 20.21 13.28
CA LYS A 144 -1.92 19.49 12.04
C LYS A 144 -2.41 18.05 12.04
N VAL A 145 -2.39 17.36 13.18
CA VAL A 145 -2.89 15.99 13.29
C VAL A 145 -4.35 15.93 12.85
N VAL A 146 -5.20 16.78 13.40
CA VAL A 146 -6.63 16.82 13.07
C VAL A 146 -6.86 17.16 11.58
N LEU A 147 -6.10 18.13 11.06
CA LEU A 147 -6.20 18.53 9.65
C LEU A 147 -5.76 17.40 8.69
N PHE A 148 -4.74 16.63 9.05
CA PHE A 148 -4.30 15.47 8.27
C PHE A 148 -5.31 14.31 8.32
N GLU A 149 -5.96 14.09 9.46
CA GLU A 149 -7.05 13.12 9.58
C GLU A 149 -8.20 13.49 8.65
N GLU A 150 -8.65 14.74 8.70
CA GLU A 150 -9.72 15.24 7.84
C GLU A 150 -9.37 15.18 6.34
N LEU A 151 -8.11 15.47 5.99
CA LEU A 151 -7.60 15.30 4.63
C LEU A 151 -7.61 13.83 4.20
N GLY A 152 -7.20 12.93 5.08
CA GLY A 152 -7.24 11.49 4.89
C GLY A 152 -8.64 10.97 4.63
N ASP A 153 -9.64 11.46 5.37
CA ASP A 153 -11.05 11.11 5.18
C ASP A 153 -11.57 11.54 3.81
N LEU A 154 -11.26 12.77 3.40
CA LEU A 154 -11.63 13.27 2.07
C LEU A 154 -11.03 12.41 0.96
N PHE A 155 -9.75 12.04 1.06
CA PHE A 155 -9.09 11.21 0.06
C PHE A 155 -9.60 9.77 0.09
N THR A 156 -9.79 9.18 1.27
CA THR A 156 -10.35 7.84 1.42
C THR A 156 -11.73 7.73 0.77
N LYS A 157 -12.55 8.78 0.88
CA LYS A 157 -13.85 8.86 0.21
C LYS A 157 -13.69 8.86 -1.32
N THR A 158 -12.75 9.64 -1.85
CA THR A 158 -12.54 9.76 -3.30
C THR A 158 -11.89 8.53 -3.91
N ASP A 159 -11.21 7.72 -3.09
CA ASP A 159 -10.49 6.53 -3.50
C ASP A 159 -11.37 5.27 -3.53
N LYS A 160 -12.63 5.36 -3.08
CA LYS A 160 -13.61 4.27 -3.09
C LYS A 160 -14.67 4.49 -4.17
N TYR A 161 -15.12 3.39 -4.80
CA TYR A 161 -16.18 3.41 -5.83
C TYR A 161 -17.57 3.19 -5.22
N ASP A 162 -17.80 2.00 -4.65
CA ASP A 162 -19.04 1.62 -3.97
C ASP A 162 -18.71 0.78 -2.73
N PRO A 163 -18.25 1.43 -1.65
CA PRO A 163 -17.75 0.73 -0.49
C PRO A 163 -18.88 0.00 0.27
N ILE A 164 -18.53 -1.15 0.84
CA ILE A 164 -19.35 -1.77 1.89
C ILE A 164 -19.20 -0.98 3.19
N ASP A 165 -20.21 -1.09 4.05
CA ASP A 165 -20.12 -0.60 5.42
C ASP A 165 -19.21 -1.55 6.22
N ALA A 166 -18.02 -1.09 6.57
CA ALA A 166 -17.03 -1.86 7.32
C ALA A 166 -16.25 -0.92 8.23
N ASP A 167 -15.92 -1.41 9.42
CA ASP A 167 -15.10 -0.68 10.37
C ASP A 167 -13.69 -0.46 9.79
N ASP A 168 -13.15 0.72 10.02
CA ASP A 168 -11.74 1.00 9.78
C ASP A 168 -10.91 0.34 10.88
N GLU A 169 -10.01 -0.56 10.49
CA GLU A 169 -9.15 -1.29 11.40
C GLU A 169 -7.75 -0.70 11.51
N THR A 170 -7.55 0.48 10.96
CA THR A 170 -6.31 1.26 11.17
C THR A 170 -6.12 1.50 12.67
N ILE A 171 -4.97 1.08 13.20
CA ILE A 171 -4.70 1.18 14.65
C ILE A 171 -4.45 2.62 15.03
N GLU A 172 -3.64 3.31 14.22
CA GLU A 172 -3.16 4.66 14.44
C GLU A 172 -2.64 5.23 13.13
N VAL A 173 -3.02 6.45 12.79
CA VAL A 173 -2.43 7.14 11.65
C VAL A 173 -1.13 7.80 12.08
N GLN A 174 0.00 7.31 11.57
CA GLN A 174 1.34 7.77 11.95
C GLN A 174 1.82 8.88 11.01
N HIS A 175 1.31 10.08 11.18
CA HIS A 175 1.60 11.24 10.31
C HIS A 175 3.09 11.59 10.23
N GLU A 176 3.83 11.45 11.33
CA GLU A 176 5.27 11.72 11.36
C GLU A 176 6.05 10.75 10.44
N ILE A 177 5.64 9.48 10.42
CA ILE A 177 6.22 8.47 9.53
C ILE A 177 5.91 8.82 8.08
N PHE A 178 4.64 9.15 7.78
CA PHE A 178 4.24 9.56 6.44
C PHE A 178 5.07 10.77 5.95
N ASN A 179 5.19 11.82 6.77
CA ASN A 179 5.89 13.06 6.43
C ASN A 179 7.41 12.89 6.21
N LYS A 180 8.00 11.79 6.64
CA LYS A 180 9.41 11.48 6.41
C LYS A 180 9.61 10.47 5.29
N VAL A 181 8.88 9.35 5.32
CA VAL A 181 9.06 8.23 4.40
C VAL A 181 8.55 8.56 2.99
N TRP A 182 7.38 9.19 2.87
CA TRP A 182 6.82 9.51 1.56
C TRP A 182 7.68 10.47 0.74
N PRO A 183 8.14 11.61 1.28
CA PRO A 183 9.06 12.49 0.54
C PRO A 183 10.41 11.83 0.20
N GLU A 184 10.90 10.91 1.03
CA GLU A 184 12.10 10.13 0.71
C GLU A 184 11.85 9.22 -0.49
N PHE A 185 10.72 8.49 -0.52
CA PHE A 185 10.33 7.68 -1.67
C PHE A 185 10.19 8.53 -2.94
N VAL A 186 9.54 9.69 -2.88
CA VAL A 186 9.40 10.61 -4.02
C VAL A 186 10.77 10.99 -4.59
N LYS A 187 11.75 11.29 -3.74
CA LYS A 187 13.13 11.57 -4.18
C LYS A 187 13.78 10.36 -4.87
N LEU A 188 13.53 9.15 -4.38
CA LEU A 188 14.03 7.91 -5.01
C LEU A 188 13.34 7.63 -6.33
N ARG A 189 12.03 7.84 -6.42
CA ARG A 189 11.21 7.70 -7.63
C ARG A 189 11.68 8.65 -8.73
N ASP A 190 11.88 9.91 -8.37
CA ASP A 190 12.22 10.97 -9.32
C ASP A 190 13.72 10.97 -9.70
N ARG A 191 14.53 10.13 -9.05
CA ARG A 191 15.94 9.92 -9.41
C ARG A 191 16.03 9.04 -10.67
N PRO A 192 16.57 9.56 -11.80
CA PRO A 192 16.59 8.86 -13.06
C PRO A 192 17.19 7.45 -12.98
N GLY A 193 16.41 6.45 -13.39
CA GLY A 193 16.84 5.05 -13.47
C GLY A 193 17.04 4.34 -12.12
N TYR A 194 16.88 5.00 -10.98
CA TYR A 194 17.12 4.40 -9.68
C TYR A 194 16.16 3.23 -9.41
N LEU A 195 14.85 3.46 -9.44
CA LEU A 195 13.86 2.41 -9.19
C LEU A 195 13.92 1.31 -10.24
N LYS A 196 14.16 1.66 -11.52
CA LYS A 196 14.34 0.66 -12.58
C LYS A 196 15.51 -0.27 -12.28
N LYS A 197 16.67 0.28 -11.92
CA LYS A 197 17.85 -0.52 -11.54
C LYS A 197 17.61 -1.37 -10.30
N GLU A 198 16.87 -0.83 -9.33
CA GLU A 198 16.56 -1.52 -8.08
C GLU A 198 15.63 -2.71 -8.35
N PHE A 199 14.49 -2.49 -9.01
CA PHE A 199 13.46 -3.52 -9.19
C PHE A 199 13.75 -4.52 -10.31
N SER A 200 14.69 -4.22 -11.24
CA SER A 200 15.17 -5.22 -12.22
C SER A 200 15.95 -6.38 -11.62
N ARG A 201 16.17 -6.39 -10.30
CA ARG A 201 16.75 -7.52 -9.57
C ARG A 201 15.70 -8.54 -9.14
N ILE A 202 14.41 -8.19 -9.26
CA ILE A 202 13.30 -9.07 -8.87
C ILE A 202 13.15 -10.14 -9.96
N ASN A 203 13.24 -11.40 -9.54
CA ASN A 203 13.19 -12.58 -10.41
C ASN A 203 12.13 -13.59 -9.95
N ILE A 204 11.16 -13.15 -9.18
CA ILE A 204 10.01 -13.93 -8.70
C ILE A 204 8.73 -13.42 -9.37
N PRO A 205 7.66 -14.24 -9.43
CA PRO A 205 6.38 -13.81 -9.97
C PRO A 205 5.78 -12.61 -9.25
N VAL A 206 5.23 -11.67 -10.02
CA VAL A 206 4.56 -10.48 -9.51
C VAL A 206 3.15 -10.40 -10.08
N THR A 207 2.15 -10.41 -9.20
CA THR A 207 0.75 -10.19 -9.56
C THR A 207 0.33 -8.80 -9.10
N VAL A 208 -0.28 -8.02 -10.00
CA VAL A 208 -0.83 -6.69 -9.70
C VAL A 208 -2.34 -6.76 -9.78
N ILE A 209 -3.01 -6.36 -8.71
CA ILE A 209 -4.47 -6.23 -8.65
C ILE A 209 -4.79 -4.74 -8.51
N HIS A 210 -5.56 -4.19 -9.46
CA HIS A 210 -5.81 -2.77 -9.52
C HIS A 210 -7.28 -2.49 -9.85
N GLY A 211 -7.87 -1.45 -9.25
CA GLY A 211 -9.22 -1.02 -9.55
C GLY A 211 -9.25 -0.05 -10.74
N ASP A 212 -10.26 -0.14 -11.60
CA ASP A 212 -10.42 0.81 -12.73
C ASP A 212 -10.84 2.21 -12.27
N TYR A 213 -11.32 2.32 -11.04
CA TYR A 213 -11.66 3.59 -10.39
C TYR A 213 -10.59 4.06 -9.41
N ASP A 214 -9.49 3.32 -9.21
CA ASP A 214 -8.38 3.78 -8.36
C ASP A 214 -7.82 5.11 -8.90
N PRO A 215 -7.67 6.17 -8.07
CA PRO A 215 -7.10 7.44 -8.53
C PRO A 215 -5.62 7.33 -8.93
N HIS A 216 -4.94 6.24 -8.57
CA HIS A 216 -3.58 5.94 -9.03
C HIS A 216 -3.64 5.40 -10.47
N PRO A 217 -3.23 6.17 -11.50
CA PRO A 217 -3.38 5.73 -12.89
C PRO A 217 -2.55 4.49 -13.18
N LEU A 218 -3.18 3.45 -13.74
CA LEU A 218 -2.49 2.19 -14.10
C LEU A 218 -1.36 2.44 -15.12
N GLU A 219 -1.46 3.48 -15.93
CA GLU A 219 -0.44 3.93 -16.88
C GLU A 219 0.88 4.35 -16.20
N GLY A 220 0.81 4.79 -14.94
CA GLY A 220 1.99 5.10 -14.11
C GLY A 220 2.56 3.90 -13.36
N ILE A 221 1.96 2.72 -13.51
CA ILE A 221 2.34 1.49 -12.79
C ILE A 221 2.76 0.40 -13.78
N LYS A 222 1.85 0.00 -14.68
CA LYS A 222 2.01 -1.17 -15.55
C LYS A 222 3.23 -1.10 -16.46
N PRO A 223 3.44 -0.04 -17.28
CA PRO A 223 4.60 0.02 -18.18
C PRO A 223 5.93 0.01 -17.43
N PHE A 224 5.96 0.61 -16.24
CA PHE A 224 7.15 0.64 -15.42
C PHE A 224 7.50 -0.75 -14.88
N LEU A 225 6.53 -1.48 -14.32
CA LEU A 225 6.75 -2.83 -13.77
C LEU A 225 7.12 -3.82 -14.88
N GLU A 226 6.44 -3.80 -16.02
CA GLU A 226 6.76 -4.63 -17.20
C GLU A 226 8.17 -4.36 -17.75
N ALA A 227 8.67 -3.12 -17.63
CA ALA A 227 10.02 -2.76 -18.03
C ALA A 227 11.10 -3.20 -17.02
N CYS A 228 10.72 -3.56 -15.79
CA CYS A 228 11.64 -3.96 -14.73
C CYS A 228 11.62 -5.46 -14.46
N ILE A 229 10.44 -6.09 -14.52
CA ILE A 229 10.18 -7.44 -14.03
C ILE A 229 9.55 -8.26 -15.15
N SER A 230 10.18 -9.37 -15.52
CA SER A 230 9.77 -10.18 -16.67
C SER A 230 8.51 -11.03 -16.42
N ASP A 231 8.24 -11.42 -15.19
CA ASP A 231 7.09 -12.25 -14.80
C ASP A 231 6.09 -11.41 -14.02
N THR A 232 5.31 -10.59 -14.75
CA THR A 232 4.25 -9.74 -14.18
C THR A 232 2.89 -10.08 -14.78
N ASN A 233 1.89 -10.26 -13.90
CA ASN A 233 0.50 -10.47 -14.28
C ASN A 233 -0.37 -9.34 -13.73
N PHE A 234 -1.37 -8.87 -14.51
CA PHE A 234 -2.23 -7.74 -14.14
C PHE A 234 -3.70 -8.12 -14.17
N TYR A 235 -4.37 -7.88 -13.05
CA TYR A 235 -5.83 -7.97 -12.93
C TYR A 235 -6.40 -6.57 -12.72
N LEU A 236 -7.21 -6.12 -13.68
CA LEU A 236 -8.00 -4.88 -13.55
C LEU A 236 -9.42 -5.24 -13.09
N LEU A 237 -9.82 -4.69 -11.96
CA LEU A 237 -11.13 -4.92 -11.37
C LEU A 237 -12.10 -3.79 -11.77
N PRO A 238 -13.20 -4.09 -12.48
CA PRO A 238 -14.18 -3.08 -12.86
C PRO A 238 -15.01 -2.62 -11.65
N GLY A 239 -15.35 -1.32 -11.62
CA GLY A 239 -16.11 -0.71 -10.54
C GLY A 239 -15.43 -0.83 -9.18
N CYS A 240 -14.12 -0.64 -9.15
CA CYS A 240 -13.28 -0.87 -7.99
C CYS A 240 -12.34 0.31 -7.77
N GLY A 241 -12.35 0.85 -6.56
CA GLY A 241 -11.40 1.87 -6.10
C GLY A 241 -10.08 1.28 -5.59
N HIS A 242 -9.44 2.06 -4.71
CA HIS A 242 -8.10 1.76 -4.17
C HIS A 242 -8.08 0.59 -3.17
N TYR A 243 -9.24 0.23 -2.60
CA TYR A 243 -9.38 -0.77 -1.54
C TYR A 243 -10.31 -1.92 -1.98
N PRO A 244 -9.87 -2.85 -2.85
CA PRO A 244 -10.75 -3.85 -3.46
C PRO A 244 -11.54 -4.71 -2.45
N TRP A 245 -10.96 -4.97 -1.27
CA TRP A 245 -11.63 -5.73 -0.21
C TRP A 245 -12.80 -4.99 0.47
N LEU A 246 -12.92 -3.69 0.23
CA LEU A 246 -14.03 -2.85 0.72
C LEU A 246 -15.05 -2.51 -0.37
N GLU A 247 -14.85 -2.94 -1.61
CA GLU A 247 -15.71 -2.61 -2.74
C GLU A 247 -16.81 -3.67 -2.94
N ARG A 248 -18.07 -3.25 -2.89
CA ARG A 248 -19.24 -4.14 -2.92
C ARG A 248 -19.23 -5.11 -4.10
N HIS A 249 -18.89 -4.65 -5.29
CA HIS A 249 -18.92 -5.44 -6.52
C HIS A 249 -17.60 -6.13 -6.83
N ALA A 250 -16.48 -5.57 -6.38
CA ALA A 250 -15.16 -6.11 -6.70
C ALA A 250 -14.62 -7.08 -5.65
N ARG A 251 -15.13 -7.04 -4.41
CA ARG A 251 -14.61 -7.79 -3.26
C ARG A 251 -14.53 -9.30 -3.50
N GLU A 252 -15.58 -9.90 -4.01
CA GLU A 252 -15.61 -11.36 -4.26
C GLU A 252 -14.53 -11.74 -5.27
N ARG A 253 -14.49 -11.04 -6.42
CA ARG A 253 -13.49 -11.28 -7.46
C ARG A 253 -12.06 -11.02 -6.98
N PHE A 254 -11.87 -10.00 -6.16
CA PHE A 254 -10.58 -9.71 -5.53
C PHE A 254 -10.07 -10.91 -4.70
N PHE A 255 -10.91 -11.46 -3.82
CA PHE A 255 -10.52 -12.61 -2.99
C PHE A 255 -10.35 -13.89 -3.81
N GLU A 256 -11.16 -14.13 -4.84
CA GLU A 256 -10.95 -15.25 -5.77
C GLU A 256 -9.55 -15.21 -6.39
N ILE A 257 -9.16 -14.04 -6.94
CA ILE A 257 -7.83 -13.85 -7.51
C ILE A 257 -6.78 -14.07 -6.43
N LEU A 258 -6.93 -13.42 -5.28
CA LEU A 258 -5.97 -13.51 -4.19
C LEU A 258 -5.76 -14.96 -3.73
N PHE A 259 -6.82 -15.74 -3.59
CA PHE A 259 -6.73 -17.17 -3.25
C PHE A 259 -6.16 -18.06 -4.36
N SER A 260 -6.27 -17.67 -5.62
CA SER A 260 -5.67 -18.42 -6.72
C SER A 260 -4.18 -18.17 -6.88
N GLU A 261 -3.68 -17.10 -6.26
CA GLU A 261 -2.30 -16.64 -6.37
C GLU A 261 -1.40 -17.07 -5.20
N ILE A 262 -1.97 -17.69 -4.15
CA ILE A 262 -1.26 -18.15 -2.96
C ILE A 262 -1.25 -19.67 -2.79
#